data_087de914d1d7c8f133e52d9d7e1e39fb
#
_entry.id   087de914d1d7c8f133e52d9d7e1e39fb
#
_cell.length_a   1.000
_cell.length_b   1.000
_cell.length_c   1.000
_cell.angle_alpha   90.00
_cell.angle_beta   90.00
_cell.angle_gamma   90.00
#
_symmetry.space_group_name_H-M   'P 1'
#
loop_
_entity.id
_entity.type
_entity.pdbx_description
1 polymer ?
#
loop_
_entity_poly.entity_id
_entity_poly.type
_entity_poly.pdbx_seq_one_letter_code
_entity_poly.pdbx_strand_id
1 'polypeptide(L)'
;MNRLQRGSHVLIILIVVAVIGIIGALAWVFVSNMKDSDQSDSTPLSQVDTPPSELIWQQGEVGWQSTSTPPECPAQPIMKSPADISKATGVLYPGQTRGGNYKPHGGFRFDNNKNADITVTAPLDGFIVRGGSYLAEGEVQYTFDIMNNCGIMYRLGHLRVLPDNLQKIADTWPAPTADSRTQSLNPVVYVKAGDTLATSVGITETVNAFFDWGVYDYRQENEASKSIAYQQLHAQDKELSWHAVCWFDWLPSADSSKVKSLPPGDPTSGKNSDYCR
;
A
#
# COMPACT_ATOMS: atom_id res chain seq x y z
N MET A 1 26.97 -22.69 -73.21
CA MET A 1 27.01 -21.64 -72.17
C MET A 1 25.88 -21.89 -71.14
N ASN A 2 25.95 -22.84 -70.22
CA ASN A 2 24.88 -23.01 -69.16
C ASN A 2 25.29 -23.86 -67.96
N ARG A 3 26.60 -23.98 -67.64
CA ARG A 3 27.06 -24.76 -66.46
C ARG A 3 27.50 -23.86 -65.26
N LEU A 4 27.72 -22.58 -65.44
CA LEU A 4 28.18 -21.68 -64.35
C LEU A 4 27.05 -21.08 -63.50
N GLN A 5 25.79 -21.08 -63.95
CA GLN A 5 24.67 -20.51 -63.23
C GLN A 5 24.08 -21.42 -62.15
N ARG A 6 24.23 -22.75 -62.26
CA ARG A 6 23.67 -23.68 -61.26
C ARG A 6 24.46 -23.73 -59.95
N GLY A 7 25.76 -23.46 -59.95
CA GLY A 7 26.57 -23.45 -58.75
C GLY A 7 26.31 -22.26 -57.81
N SER A 8 25.94 -21.11 -58.38
CA SER A 8 25.71 -19.88 -57.64
C SER A 8 24.44 -19.96 -56.78
N HIS A 9 23.35 -20.55 -57.27
CA HIS A 9 22.11 -20.68 -56.52
C HIS A 9 22.22 -21.67 -55.37
N VAL A 10 22.95 -22.77 -55.52
CA VAL A 10 23.18 -23.74 -54.44
C VAL A 10 24.02 -23.12 -53.31
N LEU A 11 25.04 -22.34 -53.67
CA LEU A 11 25.87 -21.63 -52.68
C LEU A 11 25.05 -20.56 -51.90
N ILE A 12 24.18 -19.79 -52.56
CA ILE A 12 23.31 -18.82 -51.93
C ILE A 12 22.33 -19.51 -51.00
N ILE A 13 21.72 -20.61 -51.38
CA ILE A 13 20.78 -21.38 -50.52
C ILE A 13 21.47 -21.92 -49.26
N LEU A 14 22.70 -22.42 -49.42
CA LEU A 14 23.46 -22.93 -48.24
C LEU A 14 23.84 -21.81 -47.28
N ILE A 15 24.20 -20.65 -47.77
CA ILE A 15 24.50 -19.46 -46.94
C ILE A 15 23.23 -18.97 -46.22
N VAL A 16 22.09 -18.92 -46.88
CA VAL A 16 20.82 -18.49 -46.27
C VAL A 16 20.39 -19.48 -45.16
N VAL A 17 20.49 -20.78 -45.38
CA VAL A 17 20.18 -21.81 -44.38
C VAL A 17 21.12 -21.71 -43.16
N ALA A 18 22.40 -21.46 -43.37
CA ALA A 18 23.39 -21.29 -42.31
C ALA A 18 23.09 -20.04 -41.45
N VAL A 19 22.74 -18.91 -42.10
CA VAL A 19 22.39 -17.67 -41.40
C VAL A 19 21.10 -17.82 -40.58
N ILE A 20 20.08 -18.48 -41.13
CA ILE A 20 18.82 -18.75 -40.39
C ILE A 20 19.12 -19.70 -39.19
N GLY A 21 19.97 -20.70 -39.36
CA GLY A 21 20.37 -21.57 -38.25
C GLY A 21 21.09 -20.85 -37.11
N ILE A 22 22.00 -19.94 -37.46
CA ILE A 22 22.73 -19.10 -36.45
C ILE A 22 21.78 -18.13 -35.73
N ILE A 23 20.87 -17.48 -36.46
CA ILE A 23 19.88 -16.59 -35.84
C ILE A 23 18.93 -17.37 -34.92
N GLY A 24 18.50 -18.57 -35.33
CA GLY A 24 17.67 -19.45 -34.51
C GLY A 24 18.38 -19.91 -33.24
N ALA A 25 19.66 -20.28 -33.32
CA ALA A 25 20.47 -20.70 -32.17
C ALA A 25 20.74 -19.53 -31.20
N LEU A 26 21.02 -18.32 -31.71
CA LEU A 26 21.20 -17.12 -30.89
C LEU A 26 19.89 -16.69 -30.21
N ALA A 27 18.76 -16.78 -30.92
CA ALA A 27 17.47 -16.50 -30.33
C ALA A 27 17.10 -17.50 -29.22
N TRP A 28 17.42 -18.81 -29.42
CA TRP A 28 17.17 -19.82 -28.42
C TRP A 28 18.04 -19.64 -27.16
N VAL A 29 19.32 -19.31 -27.32
CA VAL A 29 20.22 -18.99 -26.18
C VAL A 29 19.77 -17.73 -25.48
N PHE A 30 19.28 -16.71 -26.19
CA PHE A 30 18.79 -15.49 -25.59
C PHE A 30 17.50 -15.72 -24.79
N VAL A 31 16.57 -16.53 -25.32
CA VAL A 31 15.31 -16.88 -24.63
C VAL A 31 15.57 -17.84 -23.44
N SER A 32 16.53 -18.76 -23.53
CA SER A 32 16.90 -19.62 -22.40
C SER A 32 17.59 -18.83 -21.28
N ASN A 33 18.44 -17.87 -21.60
CA ASN A 33 19.08 -17.00 -20.60
C ASN A 33 18.10 -15.97 -19.98
N MET A 34 17.01 -15.61 -20.65
CA MET A 34 15.95 -14.78 -20.05
C MET A 34 15.08 -15.55 -19.05
N LYS A 35 15.06 -16.89 -19.10
CA LYS A 35 14.30 -17.67 -18.11
C LYS A 35 14.98 -17.82 -16.75
N ASP A 36 16.30 -17.59 -16.68
CA ASP A 36 17.05 -17.78 -15.44
C ASP A 36 17.37 -16.48 -14.67
N SER A 37 16.91 -15.31 -15.18
CA SER A 37 17.21 -14.01 -14.54
C SER A 37 16.04 -13.37 -13.79
N ASP A 38 14.89 -14.05 -13.66
CA ASP A 38 13.72 -13.55 -12.92
C ASP A 38 13.40 -14.38 -11.66
N GLN A 39 14.42 -14.93 -11.00
CA GLN A 39 14.32 -15.34 -9.61
C GLN A 39 14.98 -14.27 -8.73
N SER A 40 14.38 -13.08 -8.71
CA SER A 40 14.45 -12.23 -7.54
C SER A 40 13.71 -12.99 -6.44
N ASP A 41 14.47 -13.48 -5.49
CA ASP A 41 14.02 -14.22 -4.31
C ASP A 41 13.20 -13.30 -3.39
N SER A 42 12.01 -12.89 -3.87
CA SER A 42 10.94 -12.40 -3.02
C SER A 42 10.24 -13.64 -2.48
N THR A 43 10.79 -14.18 -1.40
CA THR A 43 10.09 -15.19 -0.60
C THR A 43 8.73 -14.56 -0.23
N PRO A 44 7.59 -15.06 -0.76
CA PRO A 44 6.30 -14.62 -0.25
C PRO A 44 6.31 -14.96 1.24
N LEU A 45 5.89 -14.02 2.10
CA LEU A 45 5.57 -14.35 3.47
C LEU A 45 4.75 -15.63 3.43
N SER A 46 5.31 -16.73 3.95
CA SER A 46 4.58 -17.98 4.12
C SER A 46 3.33 -17.62 4.90
N GLN A 47 2.18 -17.59 4.23
CA GLN A 47 0.91 -17.39 4.89
C GLN A 47 0.77 -18.55 5.85
N VAL A 48 0.97 -18.28 7.14
CA VAL A 48 0.58 -19.21 8.19
C VAL A 48 -0.94 -19.25 8.10
N ASP A 49 -1.49 -20.36 7.59
CA ASP A 49 -2.93 -20.56 7.40
C ASP A 49 -3.73 -20.43 8.72
N THR A 50 -3.04 -20.43 9.84
CA THR A 50 -3.63 -20.25 11.17
C THR A 50 -3.38 -18.80 11.62
N PRO A 51 -4.44 -18.03 11.93
CA PRO A 51 -4.29 -16.69 12.49
C PRO A 51 -3.38 -16.73 13.73
N PRO A 52 -2.52 -15.71 13.93
CA PRO A 52 -1.77 -15.58 15.17
C PRO A 52 -2.77 -15.56 16.33
N SER A 53 -2.44 -16.26 17.43
CA SER A 53 -3.32 -16.35 18.61
C SER A 53 -3.50 -15.00 19.30
N GLU A 54 -2.50 -14.12 19.18
CA GLU A 54 -2.48 -12.82 19.86
C GLU A 54 -1.60 -11.80 19.14
N LEU A 55 -1.87 -10.52 19.39
CA LEU A 55 -1.00 -9.42 19.01
C LEU A 55 0.11 -9.27 20.05
N ILE A 56 1.37 -9.21 19.58
CA ILE A 56 2.54 -9.02 20.45
C ILE A 56 2.97 -7.55 20.59
N TRP A 57 2.27 -6.61 19.96
CA TRP A 57 2.56 -5.18 20.05
C TRP A 57 1.54 -4.48 20.95
N GLN A 58 2.03 -3.67 21.87
CA GLN A 58 1.20 -2.89 22.80
C GLN A 58 1.60 -1.42 22.76
N GLN A 59 0.63 -0.54 22.91
CA GLN A 59 0.86 0.88 23.05
C GLN A 59 1.23 1.20 24.50
N GLY A 60 2.46 1.70 24.69
CA GLY A 60 2.97 2.19 25.97
C GLY A 60 3.07 3.71 26.01
N GLU A 61 3.68 4.26 27.06
CA GLU A 61 3.89 5.70 27.23
C GLU A 61 4.81 6.32 26.14
N VAL A 62 5.73 5.54 25.61
CA VAL A 62 6.71 5.98 24.60
C VAL A 62 6.36 5.52 23.18
N GLY A 63 5.12 5.05 22.96
CA GLY A 63 4.64 4.53 21.67
C GLY A 63 4.50 3.01 21.65
N TRP A 64 4.42 2.42 20.46
CA TRP A 64 4.24 0.99 20.29
C TRP A 64 5.51 0.20 20.60
N GLN A 65 5.38 -0.85 21.39
CA GLN A 65 6.47 -1.73 21.80
C GLN A 65 6.06 -3.19 21.68
N SER A 66 7.00 -4.04 21.28
CA SER A 66 6.78 -5.50 21.27
C SER A 66 6.92 -6.08 22.68
N THR A 67 5.99 -6.95 23.05
CA THR A 67 5.98 -7.68 24.34
C THR A 67 6.77 -8.99 24.27
N SER A 68 7.13 -9.42 23.06
CA SER A 68 7.95 -10.62 22.82
C SER A 68 8.78 -10.41 21.54
N THR A 69 9.66 -11.35 21.22
CA THR A 69 10.45 -11.29 19.99
C THR A 69 9.53 -11.32 18.77
N PRO A 70 9.52 -10.29 17.93
CA PRO A 70 8.76 -10.31 16.68
C PRO A 70 9.22 -11.45 15.75
N PRO A 71 8.33 -11.98 14.91
CA PRO A 71 8.72 -12.95 13.90
C PRO A 71 9.73 -12.34 12.93
N GLU A 72 10.47 -13.19 12.21
CA GLU A 72 11.30 -12.72 11.10
C GLU A 72 10.41 -12.16 9.99
N CYS A 73 10.61 -10.90 9.65
CA CYS A 73 9.78 -10.18 8.70
C CYS A 73 10.66 -9.44 7.69
N PRO A 74 10.21 -9.34 6.42
CA PRO A 74 10.90 -8.55 5.41
C PRO A 74 11.03 -7.09 5.87
N ALA A 75 12.12 -6.43 5.46
CA ALA A 75 12.31 -5.00 5.71
C ALA A 75 11.16 -4.18 5.06
N GLN A 76 10.75 -4.57 3.88
CA GLN A 76 9.61 -4.00 3.15
C GLN A 76 8.66 -5.14 2.75
N PRO A 77 7.62 -5.43 3.53
CA PRO A 77 6.64 -6.45 3.14
C PRO A 77 5.83 -5.96 1.94
N ILE A 78 5.65 -6.82 0.95
CA ILE A 78 4.75 -6.51 -0.17
C ILE A 78 3.31 -6.66 0.30
N MET A 79 2.58 -5.55 0.29
CA MET A 79 1.19 -5.45 0.70
C MET A 79 0.27 -5.69 -0.50
N LYS A 80 -0.90 -6.29 -0.27
CA LYS A 80 -1.98 -6.20 -1.26
C LYS A 80 -2.41 -4.73 -1.40
N SER A 81 -2.81 -4.34 -2.60
CA SER A 81 -3.39 -3.01 -2.77
C SER A 81 -4.70 -2.92 -1.99
N PRO A 82 -4.91 -1.83 -1.22
CA PRO A 82 -6.09 -1.70 -0.36
C PRO A 82 -7.39 -1.48 -1.15
N ALA A 83 -7.30 -1.20 -2.46
CA ALA A 83 -8.43 -1.06 -3.37
C ALA A 83 -8.00 -1.37 -4.80
N ASP A 84 -8.94 -1.37 -5.75
CA ASP A 84 -8.63 -1.48 -7.18
C ASP A 84 -7.92 -0.20 -7.68
N ILE A 85 -6.60 -0.24 -7.73
CA ILE A 85 -5.74 0.88 -8.13
C ILE A 85 -5.94 1.28 -9.61
N SER A 86 -6.50 0.41 -10.44
CA SER A 86 -6.81 0.77 -11.84
C SER A 86 -7.83 1.91 -11.93
N LYS A 87 -8.70 2.05 -10.93
CA LYS A 87 -9.71 3.12 -10.82
C LYS A 87 -9.15 4.43 -10.24
N ALA A 88 -7.96 4.41 -9.64
CA ALA A 88 -7.40 5.59 -8.99
C ALA A 88 -7.07 6.69 -10.01
N THR A 89 -7.48 7.92 -9.71
CA THR A 89 -7.27 9.12 -10.52
C THR A 89 -6.18 10.04 -9.97
N GLY A 90 -5.84 9.88 -8.69
CA GLY A 90 -4.79 10.64 -8.03
C GLY A 90 -4.29 9.95 -6.78
N VAL A 91 -3.07 10.31 -6.36
CA VAL A 91 -2.44 9.82 -5.14
C VAL A 91 -2.14 10.97 -4.19
N LEU A 92 -2.54 10.84 -2.93
CA LEU A 92 -2.15 11.73 -1.84
C LEU A 92 -0.84 11.20 -1.27
N TYR A 93 0.19 12.03 -1.28
CA TYR A 93 1.50 11.63 -0.77
C TYR A 93 1.50 11.66 0.77
N PRO A 94 2.06 10.65 1.47
CA PRO A 94 2.25 10.75 2.91
C PRO A 94 3.34 11.78 3.24
N GLY A 95 3.26 12.41 4.40
CA GLY A 95 4.23 13.45 4.81
C GLY A 95 4.02 14.78 4.09
N GLN A 96 2.78 15.22 3.95
CA GLN A 96 2.41 16.50 3.36
C GLN A 96 1.59 17.36 4.31
N THR A 97 1.65 18.66 4.17
CA THR A 97 0.65 19.57 4.72
C THR A 97 -0.50 19.72 3.73
N ARG A 98 -1.69 19.28 4.10
CA ARG A 98 -2.93 19.38 3.30
C ARG A 98 -4.05 20.00 4.13
N GLY A 99 -4.78 20.94 3.55
CA GLY A 99 -5.85 21.65 4.27
C GLY A 99 -5.35 22.34 5.55
N GLY A 100 -4.11 22.82 5.58
CA GLY A 100 -3.48 23.48 6.73
C GLY A 100 -2.98 22.54 7.83
N ASN A 101 -3.15 21.21 7.69
CA ASN A 101 -2.71 20.21 8.66
C ASN A 101 -1.67 19.27 8.08
N TYR A 102 -0.67 18.90 8.86
CA TYR A 102 0.28 17.87 8.49
C TYR A 102 -0.39 16.50 8.48
N LYS A 103 -0.12 15.71 7.44
CA LYS A 103 -0.70 14.38 7.20
C LYS A 103 0.42 13.36 7.04
N PRO A 104 0.76 12.57 8.08
CA PRO A 104 1.72 11.49 7.96
C PRO A 104 1.23 10.35 7.07
N HIS A 105 -0.07 10.29 6.76
CA HIS A 105 -0.67 9.38 5.80
C HIS A 105 -0.80 9.99 4.41
N GLY A 106 -0.89 9.12 3.41
CA GLY A 106 -1.30 9.44 2.05
C GLY A 106 -2.73 9.01 1.78
N GLY A 107 -2.99 8.49 0.57
CA GLY A 107 -4.29 7.97 0.18
C GLY A 107 -4.51 7.99 -1.33
N PHE A 108 -5.72 7.69 -1.74
CA PHE A 108 -6.13 7.65 -3.13
C PHE A 108 -7.37 8.49 -3.40
N ARG A 109 -7.44 9.05 -4.59
CA ARG A 109 -8.63 9.68 -5.15
C ARG A 109 -9.17 8.85 -6.31
N PHE A 110 -10.51 8.88 -6.46
CA PHE A 110 -11.24 8.13 -7.47
C PHE A 110 -12.32 9.02 -8.12
N ASP A 111 -11.90 10.20 -8.62
CA ASP A 111 -12.80 11.28 -9.04
C ASP A 111 -13.81 10.90 -10.14
N ASN A 112 -13.55 9.81 -10.87
CA ASN A 112 -14.45 9.29 -11.92
C ASN A 112 -15.37 8.16 -11.45
N ASN A 113 -15.42 7.90 -10.13
CA ASN A 113 -16.18 6.79 -9.55
C ASN A 113 -17.17 7.32 -8.51
N LYS A 114 -18.25 6.58 -8.30
CA LYS A 114 -19.12 6.80 -7.14
C LYS A 114 -18.44 6.24 -5.90
N ASN A 115 -18.80 6.79 -4.75
CA ASN A 115 -18.26 6.37 -3.46
C ASN A 115 -18.45 4.86 -3.19
N ALA A 116 -19.60 4.31 -3.59
CA ALA A 116 -19.94 2.89 -3.46
C ALA A 116 -19.25 1.97 -4.52
N ASP A 117 -18.57 2.53 -5.51
CA ASP A 117 -17.81 1.73 -6.49
C ASP A 117 -16.42 1.33 -5.96
N ILE A 118 -16.05 1.86 -4.78
CA ILE A 118 -14.74 1.66 -4.18
C ILE A 118 -14.88 0.79 -2.93
N THR A 119 -14.37 -0.42 -3.05
CA THR A 119 -14.21 -1.34 -1.91
C THR A 119 -12.79 -1.22 -1.37
N VAL A 120 -12.67 -1.11 -0.05
CA VAL A 120 -11.38 -1.08 0.65
C VAL A 120 -11.19 -2.39 1.39
N THR A 121 -10.01 -2.97 1.22
CA THR A 121 -9.61 -4.25 1.82
C THR A 121 -8.36 -4.11 2.67
N ALA A 122 -8.13 -5.03 3.60
CA ALA A 122 -6.93 -5.09 4.41
C ALA A 122 -5.69 -5.41 3.53
N PRO A 123 -4.64 -4.56 3.52
CA PRO A 123 -3.43 -4.81 2.74
C PRO A 123 -2.55 -5.95 3.28
N LEU A 124 -2.57 -6.16 4.59
CA LEU A 124 -1.82 -7.21 5.31
C LEU A 124 -2.71 -7.84 6.37
N ASP A 125 -2.37 -9.06 6.76
CA ASP A 125 -2.88 -9.67 7.98
C ASP A 125 -2.54 -8.81 9.19
N GLY A 126 -3.47 -8.68 10.14
CA GLY A 126 -3.22 -7.91 11.35
C GLY A 126 -4.40 -7.84 12.28
N PHE A 127 -4.25 -7.08 13.34
CA PHE A 127 -5.28 -6.85 14.34
C PHE A 127 -5.72 -5.39 14.29
N ILE A 128 -7.01 -5.14 14.21
CA ILE A 128 -7.57 -3.81 14.44
C ILE A 128 -7.32 -3.48 15.90
N VAL A 129 -6.42 -2.53 16.13
CA VAL A 129 -5.98 -2.13 17.48
C VAL A 129 -6.67 -0.87 17.95
N ARG A 130 -7.04 0.01 17.01
CA ARG A 130 -7.77 1.24 17.27
C ARG A 130 -8.79 1.48 16.16
N GLY A 131 -9.85 2.20 16.51
CA GLY A 131 -10.83 2.67 15.54
C GLY A 131 -11.60 3.86 16.07
N GLY A 132 -12.35 4.49 15.20
CA GLY A 132 -13.23 5.61 15.57
C GLY A 132 -14.20 5.95 14.46
N SER A 133 -15.34 6.52 14.86
CA SER A 133 -16.31 7.14 13.98
C SER A 133 -16.27 8.66 14.17
N TYR A 134 -16.39 9.40 13.08
CA TYR A 134 -16.39 10.86 13.10
C TYR A 134 -17.30 11.44 12.01
N LEU A 135 -17.62 12.71 12.14
CA LEU A 135 -18.39 13.46 11.14
C LEU A 135 -17.44 14.20 10.19
N ALA A 136 -17.49 13.90 8.92
CA ALA A 136 -16.86 14.65 7.86
C ALA A 136 -17.94 15.21 6.93
N GLU A 137 -18.05 16.53 6.85
CA GLU A 137 -19.09 17.24 6.07
C GLU A 137 -20.52 16.74 6.38
N GLY A 138 -20.79 16.43 7.66
CA GLY A 138 -22.10 15.93 8.10
C GLY A 138 -22.32 14.42 7.92
N GLU A 139 -21.42 13.71 7.32
CA GLU A 139 -21.53 12.26 7.08
C GLU A 139 -20.67 11.46 8.05
N VAL A 140 -21.21 10.34 8.57
CA VAL A 140 -20.46 9.43 9.43
C VAL A 140 -19.41 8.70 8.63
N GLN A 141 -18.17 8.75 9.09
CA GLN A 141 -17.03 8.06 8.52
C GLN A 141 -16.25 7.31 9.60
N TYR A 142 -15.49 6.31 9.18
CA TYR A 142 -14.76 5.43 10.07
C TYR A 142 -13.26 5.44 9.74
N THR A 143 -12.46 5.27 10.78
CA THR A 143 -11.00 5.05 10.68
C THR A 143 -10.64 3.81 11.47
N PHE A 144 -9.73 2.98 10.92
CA PHE A 144 -9.13 1.85 11.59
C PHE A 144 -7.60 1.94 11.54
N ASP A 145 -6.97 1.58 12.66
CA ASP A 145 -5.54 1.30 12.76
C ASP A 145 -5.38 -0.21 12.94
N ILE A 146 -4.64 -0.83 12.04
CA ILE A 146 -4.41 -2.27 12.03
C ILE A 146 -2.91 -2.54 12.16
N MET A 147 -2.51 -3.30 13.19
CA MET A 147 -1.14 -3.66 13.52
C MET A 147 -0.90 -5.14 13.26
N ASN A 148 0.18 -5.49 12.59
CA ASN A 148 0.63 -6.88 12.48
C ASN A 148 1.76 -7.20 13.46
N ASN A 149 2.06 -8.49 13.62
CA ASN A 149 3.12 -8.92 14.52
C ASN A 149 4.54 -8.59 14.02
N CYS A 150 4.69 -8.15 12.78
CA CYS A 150 5.95 -7.59 12.28
C CYS A 150 6.22 -6.16 12.75
N GLY A 151 5.29 -5.49 13.41
CA GLY A 151 5.42 -4.09 13.81
C GLY A 151 5.09 -3.09 12.70
N ILE A 152 4.39 -3.54 11.69
CA ILE A 152 3.84 -2.67 10.65
C ILE A 152 2.38 -2.37 11.00
N MET A 153 2.08 -1.09 11.18
CA MET A 153 0.71 -0.61 11.31
C MET A 153 0.28 0.07 10.02
N TYR A 154 -0.95 -0.14 9.63
CA TYR A 154 -1.57 0.68 8.59
C TYR A 154 -2.87 1.29 9.08
N ARG A 155 -3.14 2.51 8.61
CA ARG A 155 -4.35 3.28 8.90
C ARG A 155 -5.15 3.45 7.63
N LEU A 156 -6.46 3.22 7.72
CA LEU A 156 -7.41 3.50 6.65
C LEU A 156 -8.50 4.42 7.22
N GLY A 157 -8.71 5.55 6.57
CA GLY A 157 -9.70 6.55 6.97
C GLY A 157 -10.66 6.91 5.84
N HIS A 158 -11.68 7.68 6.14
CA HIS A 158 -12.78 8.04 5.23
C HIS A 158 -13.58 6.82 4.72
N LEU A 159 -13.62 5.75 5.52
CA LEU A 159 -14.43 4.57 5.26
C LEU A 159 -15.90 4.88 5.63
N ARG A 160 -16.87 4.31 4.90
CA ARG A 160 -18.28 4.64 5.14
C ARG A 160 -19.17 3.44 5.44
N VAL A 161 -19.33 2.55 4.49
CA VAL A 161 -20.20 1.37 4.67
C VAL A 161 -19.31 0.21 5.08
N LEU A 162 -19.43 -0.20 6.33
CA LEU A 162 -18.67 -1.30 6.90
C LEU A 162 -19.39 -2.64 6.69
N PRO A 163 -18.66 -3.76 6.61
CA PRO A 163 -19.25 -5.09 6.76
C PRO A 163 -19.89 -5.26 8.15
N ASP A 164 -20.89 -6.13 8.26
CA ASP A 164 -21.69 -6.31 9.49
C ASP A 164 -20.87 -6.58 10.75
N ASN A 165 -19.76 -7.34 10.63
CA ASN A 165 -18.89 -7.64 11.75
C ASN A 165 -18.14 -6.40 12.25
N LEU A 166 -17.69 -5.52 11.37
CA LEU A 166 -17.03 -4.26 11.74
C LEU A 166 -18.04 -3.20 12.15
N GLN A 167 -19.23 -3.18 11.54
CA GLN A 167 -20.30 -2.28 11.93
C GLN A 167 -20.73 -2.53 13.38
N LYS A 168 -20.89 -3.79 13.80
CA LYS A 168 -21.20 -4.16 15.20
C LYS A 168 -20.16 -3.63 16.20
N ILE A 169 -18.90 -3.56 15.81
CA ILE A 169 -17.84 -2.96 16.63
C ILE A 169 -18.03 -1.45 16.68
N ALA A 170 -18.22 -0.82 15.52
CA ALA A 170 -18.39 0.63 15.43
C ALA A 170 -19.65 1.12 16.18
N ASP A 171 -20.71 0.32 16.24
CA ASP A 171 -21.95 0.64 16.97
C ASP A 171 -21.73 0.70 18.51
N THR A 172 -20.59 0.19 19.00
CA THR A 172 -20.22 0.31 20.43
C THR A 172 -19.49 1.60 20.77
N TRP A 173 -19.09 2.37 19.75
CA TRP A 173 -18.32 3.59 19.94
C TRP A 173 -19.20 4.77 20.37
N PRO A 174 -18.61 5.82 20.97
CA PRO A 174 -19.33 7.07 21.23
C PRO A 174 -19.93 7.65 19.94
N ALA A 175 -20.99 8.43 20.12
CA ALA A 175 -21.60 9.15 19.00
C ALA A 175 -20.53 9.97 18.22
N PRO A 176 -20.54 9.92 16.88
CA PRO A 176 -19.52 10.58 16.07
C PRO A 176 -19.59 12.11 16.22
N THR A 177 -18.43 12.73 16.33
CA THR A 177 -18.25 14.20 16.33
C THR A 177 -17.29 14.58 15.20
N ALA A 178 -16.92 15.85 15.07
CA ALA A 178 -15.88 16.27 14.12
C ALA A 178 -14.47 15.80 14.50
N ASP A 179 -14.29 15.16 15.66
CA ASP A 179 -13.03 14.63 16.12
C ASP A 179 -12.77 13.24 15.49
N SER A 180 -11.75 13.14 14.67
CA SER A 180 -11.36 11.91 13.95
C SER A 180 -10.33 11.05 14.70
N ARG A 181 -10.06 11.34 15.99
CA ARG A 181 -9.15 10.50 16.79
C ARG A 181 -9.70 9.11 16.99
N THR A 182 -8.83 8.14 16.93
CA THR A 182 -9.14 6.72 17.19
C THR A 182 -9.02 6.41 18.68
N GLN A 183 -9.76 5.39 19.12
CA GLN A 183 -9.69 4.81 20.47
C GLN A 183 -9.24 3.35 20.38
N SER A 184 -8.60 2.85 21.43
CA SER A 184 -8.16 1.46 21.50
C SER A 184 -9.34 0.49 21.49
N LEU A 185 -9.19 -0.60 20.73
CA LEU A 185 -10.13 -1.73 20.75
C LEU A 185 -9.68 -2.76 21.79
N ASN A 186 -10.65 -3.24 22.57
CA ASN A 186 -10.46 -4.36 23.46
C ASN A 186 -11.76 -5.19 23.54
N PRO A 187 -11.76 -6.46 23.06
CA PRO A 187 -10.62 -7.14 22.44
C PRO A 187 -10.26 -6.60 21.06
N VAL A 188 -9.00 -6.77 20.66
CA VAL A 188 -8.55 -6.50 19.28
C VAL A 188 -9.19 -7.49 18.30
N VAL A 189 -9.37 -7.10 17.04
CA VAL A 189 -10.05 -7.92 16.04
C VAL A 189 -9.10 -8.27 14.90
N TYR A 190 -8.90 -9.57 14.67
CA TYR A 190 -8.05 -10.04 13.58
C TYR A 190 -8.72 -9.88 12.22
N VAL A 191 -7.96 -9.44 11.21
CA VAL A 191 -8.33 -9.36 9.80
C VAL A 191 -7.23 -9.99 8.95
N LYS A 192 -7.64 -10.66 7.88
CA LYS A 192 -6.72 -11.21 6.87
C LYS A 192 -6.54 -10.25 5.72
N ALA A 193 -5.38 -10.32 5.09
CA ALA A 193 -5.10 -9.57 3.86
C ALA A 193 -6.12 -9.92 2.75
N GLY A 194 -6.87 -8.92 2.33
CA GLY A 194 -7.97 -9.04 1.38
C GLY A 194 -9.36 -9.03 2.02
N ASP A 195 -9.48 -9.11 3.34
CA ASP A 195 -10.79 -8.94 4.00
C ASP A 195 -11.33 -7.54 3.71
N THR A 196 -12.63 -7.47 3.40
CA THR A 196 -13.30 -6.20 3.16
C THR A 196 -13.42 -5.40 4.45
N LEU A 197 -12.93 -4.17 4.42
CA LEU A 197 -13.03 -3.20 5.52
C LEU A 197 -14.14 -2.18 5.29
N ALA A 198 -14.40 -1.82 4.03
CA ALA A 198 -15.52 -0.96 3.65
C ALA A 198 -15.92 -1.18 2.19
N THR A 199 -17.19 -0.93 1.88
CA THR A 199 -17.76 -0.97 0.51
C THR A 199 -18.17 0.39 -0.01
N SER A 200 -17.82 1.46 0.72
CA SER A 200 -18.00 2.85 0.30
C SER A 200 -16.99 3.74 1.02
N VAL A 201 -16.54 4.81 0.37
CA VAL A 201 -15.51 5.73 0.89
C VAL A 201 -15.85 7.19 0.61
N GLY A 202 -15.18 8.10 1.32
CA GLY A 202 -15.21 9.54 1.05
C GLY A 202 -16.56 10.21 1.38
N ILE A 203 -16.89 11.29 0.67
CA ILE A 203 -18.06 12.13 0.92
C ILE A 203 -19.07 11.94 -0.20
N THR A 204 -20.27 11.43 0.11
CA THR A 204 -21.24 11.03 -0.90
C THR A 204 -22.07 12.21 -1.43
N GLU A 205 -22.35 13.23 -0.63
CA GLU A 205 -23.10 14.40 -1.07
C GLU A 205 -22.39 15.16 -2.21
N THR A 206 -21.06 15.21 -2.19
CA THR A 206 -20.25 15.87 -3.20
C THR A 206 -19.68 14.90 -4.23
N VAL A 207 -20.02 13.60 -4.15
CA VAL A 207 -19.47 12.53 -4.99
C VAL A 207 -17.92 12.57 -4.99
N ASN A 208 -17.33 12.80 -3.81
CA ASN A 208 -15.90 12.86 -3.63
C ASN A 208 -15.40 11.50 -3.09
N ALA A 209 -15.06 10.61 -4.02
CA ALA A 209 -14.60 9.27 -3.69
C ALA A 209 -13.10 9.28 -3.41
N PHE A 210 -12.72 9.05 -2.17
CA PHE A 210 -11.33 8.96 -1.71
C PHE A 210 -11.25 8.22 -0.38
N PHE A 211 -10.08 7.75 -0.04
CA PHE A 211 -9.79 7.29 1.31
C PHE A 211 -8.33 7.59 1.69
N ASP A 212 -8.10 7.80 2.97
CA ASP A 212 -6.77 7.98 3.52
C ASP A 212 -6.11 6.61 3.76
N TRP A 213 -4.82 6.52 3.47
CA TRP A 213 -4.01 5.35 3.76
C TRP A 213 -2.61 5.76 4.24
N GLY A 214 -2.30 5.37 5.48
CA GLY A 214 -1.00 5.52 6.10
C GLY A 214 -0.38 4.16 6.37
N VAL A 215 0.94 4.06 6.28
CA VAL A 215 1.72 2.89 6.70
C VAL A 215 2.85 3.37 7.60
N TYR A 216 3.03 2.68 8.72
CA TYR A 216 3.94 3.03 9.80
C TYR A 216 4.77 1.82 10.21
N ASP A 217 6.08 1.98 10.19
CA ASP A 217 7.03 0.94 10.58
C ASP A 217 7.56 1.20 11.99
N TYR A 218 6.96 0.56 12.99
CA TYR A 218 7.36 0.76 14.39
C TYR A 218 8.66 0.05 14.78
N ARG A 219 9.29 -0.67 13.87
CA ARG A 219 10.62 -1.26 14.09
C ARG A 219 11.73 -0.22 14.02
N GLN A 220 11.46 0.94 13.41
CA GLN A 220 12.45 2.00 13.18
C GLN A 220 11.80 3.38 13.05
N GLU A 221 12.56 4.40 13.30
CA GLU A 221 12.20 5.78 12.96
C GLU A 221 12.59 6.06 11.49
N ASN A 222 11.80 6.90 10.80
CA ASN A 222 12.05 7.25 9.42
C ASN A 222 13.19 8.29 9.26
N GLU A 223 13.65 8.51 8.02
CA GLU A 223 14.75 9.43 7.75
C GLU A 223 14.43 10.90 8.09
N ALA A 224 13.16 11.32 7.97
CA ALA A 224 12.75 12.68 8.29
C ALA A 224 12.92 12.96 9.79
N SER A 225 12.64 11.98 10.64
CA SER A 225 12.74 12.11 12.10
C SER A 225 14.17 12.27 12.61
N LYS A 226 15.21 12.04 11.78
CA LYS A 226 16.61 12.32 12.14
C LYS A 226 16.91 13.83 12.20
N SER A 227 16.06 14.67 11.61
CA SER A 227 16.20 16.12 11.65
C SER A 227 15.61 16.69 12.94
N ILE A 228 16.39 17.46 13.71
CA ILE A 228 15.92 18.14 14.92
C ILE A 228 14.75 19.08 14.60
N ALA A 229 14.80 19.79 13.46
CA ALA A 229 13.73 20.67 13.05
C ALA A 229 12.42 19.91 12.81
N TYR A 230 12.50 18.75 12.16
CA TYR A 230 11.35 17.86 11.95
C TYR A 230 10.79 17.33 13.28
N GLN A 231 11.66 16.88 14.17
CA GLN A 231 11.28 16.41 15.51
C GLN A 231 10.51 17.47 16.31
N GLN A 232 10.99 18.71 16.30
CA GLN A 232 10.33 19.81 16.99
C GLN A 232 8.97 20.15 16.38
N LEU A 233 8.87 20.17 15.04
CA LEU A 233 7.64 20.47 14.33
C LEU A 233 6.56 19.40 14.55
N HIS A 234 6.94 18.13 14.67
CA HIS A 234 6.03 17.00 14.78
C HIS A 234 6.06 16.32 16.16
N ALA A 235 6.49 17.02 17.21
CA ALA A 235 6.60 16.48 18.57
C ALA A 235 5.25 15.96 19.12
N GLN A 236 4.14 16.58 18.72
CA GLN A 236 2.79 16.20 19.18
C GLN A 236 2.19 15.01 18.41
N ASP A 237 2.73 14.67 17.25
CA ASP A 237 2.29 13.55 16.39
C ASP A 237 3.44 12.54 16.19
N LYS A 238 4.34 12.45 17.15
CA LYS A 238 5.54 11.61 17.11
C LYS A 238 5.19 10.17 16.74
N GLU A 239 4.12 9.63 17.32
CA GLU A 239 3.73 8.24 17.13
C GLU A 239 3.53 7.89 15.64
N LEU A 240 2.90 8.76 14.88
CA LEU A 240 2.65 8.53 13.47
C LEU A 240 3.73 9.12 12.58
N SER A 241 4.08 10.41 12.80
CA SER A 241 4.99 11.12 11.90
C SER A 241 6.40 10.56 11.86
N TRP A 242 6.92 10.02 12.98
CA TRP A 242 8.29 9.50 13.05
C TRP A 242 8.44 8.08 12.49
N HIS A 243 7.31 7.37 12.30
CA HIS A 243 7.29 5.97 11.83
C HIS A 243 6.64 5.80 10.46
N ALA A 244 6.05 6.86 9.92
CA ALA A 244 5.42 6.81 8.59
C ALA A 244 6.45 6.53 7.49
N VAL A 245 6.02 5.76 6.49
CA VAL A 245 6.86 5.38 5.35
C VAL A 245 6.23 5.78 4.03
N CYS A 246 7.06 5.93 2.98
CA CYS A 246 6.57 5.95 1.61
C CYS A 246 6.20 4.53 1.19
N TRP A 247 4.93 4.21 1.22
CA TRP A 247 4.42 2.86 0.96
C TRP A 247 4.31 2.49 -0.53
N PHE A 248 4.70 3.36 -1.45
CA PHE A 248 4.55 3.12 -2.89
C PHE A 248 5.28 1.86 -3.36
N ASP A 249 6.48 1.62 -2.85
CA ASP A 249 7.30 0.45 -3.18
C ASP A 249 6.96 -0.80 -2.36
N TRP A 250 5.98 -0.68 -1.46
CA TRP A 250 5.45 -1.81 -0.68
C TRP A 250 4.25 -2.48 -1.37
N LEU A 251 3.85 -1.99 -2.53
CA LEU A 251 2.81 -2.55 -3.39
C LEU A 251 3.39 -3.53 -4.41
N PRO A 252 2.58 -4.44 -4.99
CA PRO A 252 2.98 -5.22 -6.15
C PRO A 252 3.51 -4.31 -7.27
N SER A 253 4.49 -4.75 -8.03
CA SER A 253 5.24 -3.90 -8.97
C SER A 253 4.36 -3.16 -9.98
N ALA A 254 3.30 -3.79 -10.47
CA ALA A 254 2.34 -3.15 -11.38
C ALA A 254 1.59 -2.00 -10.72
N ASP A 255 1.11 -2.20 -9.48
CA ASP A 255 0.39 -1.19 -8.72
C ASP A 255 1.30 -0.07 -8.24
N SER A 256 2.53 -0.40 -7.79
CA SER A 256 3.57 0.58 -7.48
C SER A 256 3.85 1.51 -8.67
N SER A 257 4.04 0.92 -9.87
CA SER A 257 4.26 1.67 -11.10
C SER A 257 3.08 2.57 -11.44
N LYS A 258 1.85 2.06 -11.29
CA LYS A 258 0.62 2.83 -11.51
C LYS A 258 0.54 3.99 -10.53
N VAL A 259 0.73 3.76 -9.23
CA VAL A 259 0.67 4.80 -8.18
C VAL A 259 1.67 5.91 -8.45
N LYS A 260 2.92 5.59 -8.78
CA LYS A 260 3.96 6.58 -9.12
C LYS A 260 3.63 7.39 -10.36
N SER A 261 2.84 6.85 -11.30
CA SER A 261 2.40 7.53 -12.52
C SER A 261 1.19 8.44 -12.30
N LEU A 262 0.44 8.30 -11.20
CA LEU A 262 -0.73 9.12 -10.92
C LEU A 262 -0.37 10.59 -10.69
N PRO A 263 -1.25 11.52 -11.05
CA PRO A 263 -1.10 12.92 -10.63
C PRO A 263 -1.25 13.02 -9.11
N PRO A 264 -0.70 14.09 -8.49
CA PRO A 264 -0.93 14.36 -7.09
C PRO A 264 -2.42 14.62 -6.83
N GLY A 265 -2.98 13.95 -5.82
CA GLY A 265 -4.38 14.11 -5.43
C GLY A 265 -4.68 15.45 -4.74
N ASP A 266 -3.66 16.14 -4.24
CA ASP A 266 -3.71 17.53 -3.80
C ASP A 266 -2.81 18.38 -4.70
N PRO A 267 -3.40 19.22 -5.59
CA PRO A 267 -2.61 20.05 -6.50
C PRO A 267 -1.74 21.09 -5.78
N THR A 268 -2.14 21.54 -4.59
CA THR A 268 -1.41 22.58 -3.81
C THR A 268 -0.11 22.02 -3.26
N SER A 269 -0.15 20.85 -2.64
CA SER A 269 1.04 20.18 -2.08
C SER A 269 1.85 19.46 -3.16
N GLY A 270 1.22 19.13 -4.29
CA GLY A 270 1.88 18.45 -5.40
C GLY A 270 2.44 17.07 -4.98
N LYS A 271 3.69 16.81 -5.37
CA LYS A 271 4.42 15.59 -5.00
C LYS A 271 5.39 15.78 -3.84
N ASN A 272 5.38 16.95 -3.19
CA ASN A 272 6.24 17.19 -2.03
C ASN A 272 5.86 16.21 -0.91
N SER A 273 6.85 15.58 -0.29
CA SER A 273 6.66 14.58 0.75
C SER A 273 7.93 14.47 1.59
N ASP A 274 7.78 14.37 2.90
CA ASP A 274 8.91 14.12 3.79
C ASP A 274 9.40 12.67 3.71
N TYR A 275 8.59 11.76 3.16
CA TYR A 275 8.90 10.33 3.12
C TYR A 275 9.15 9.77 1.72
N CYS A 276 8.49 10.30 0.69
CA CYS A 276 8.61 9.84 -0.70
C CYS A 276 9.61 10.72 -1.45
N ARG A 277 10.71 10.14 -1.88
CA ARG A 277 11.77 10.81 -2.66
C ARG A 277 11.77 10.36 -4.11
#